data_a039a8384f571eb7366b9310ae24ab40
#
_entry.id   a039a8384f571eb7366b9310ae24ab40
#
_cell.length_a   1.000
_cell.length_b   1.000
_cell.length_c   1.000
_cell.angle_alpha   90.00
_cell.angle_beta   90.00
_cell.angle_gamma   90.00
#
_symmetry.space_group_name_H-M   'P 1'
#
loop_
_entity.id
_entity.type
_entity.pdbx_description
1 polymer ?
#
loop_
_entity_poly.entity_id
_entity_poly.type
_entity_poly.pdbx_seq_one_letter_code
_entity_poly.pdbx_strand_id
1 'polypeptide(L)'
;MSFYGEYEQTAKADGRYSLVNIVKEKGKNLMKHIFLNLKRFDVPVEFGGVNRLAPVADWASCIVKNTQEELKTYDPTEVEFGMYFPEVHLLNAVAAKTEGSPVQIGCQSVFRADTAVGGNFGAFTTNRPASAMVAAGCETTIIGHCEERNDKAGILAEAGVTDTDAVNRLLNQEIKCAIERGMKVLYCIGEKSEEQEQWQEVLGKQLEIGLKDVDTSKVVIAYEPIWSIGPGKTPAGKEYITKIAKFVKEKTNGMDIVYGGGLKQDNAEMLASIDEIDGGLIALTRFQGEIGYYPEEYLEIIRLYMGRENNK
;
A
#
# COMPACT_ATOMS: atom_id res chain seq x y z
N MET A 1 -28.83 21.09 21.21
CA MET A 1 -27.80 20.83 20.19
C MET A 1 -27.91 21.94 19.16
N SER A 2 -26.94 22.84 19.16
CA SER A 2 -26.95 24.03 18.32
C SER A 2 -26.16 23.74 17.04
N PHE A 3 -26.83 23.79 15.89
CA PHE A 3 -26.19 23.71 14.58
C PHE A 3 -25.75 25.13 14.17
N TYR A 4 -24.43 25.37 14.11
CA TYR A 4 -23.87 26.52 13.43
C TYR A 4 -23.49 26.11 12.01
N GLY A 5 -24.26 26.50 11.01
CA GLY A 5 -23.89 26.43 9.60
C GLY A 5 -23.19 27.72 9.19
N GLU A 6 -22.06 27.65 8.53
CA GLU A 6 -21.42 28.78 7.86
C GLU A 6 -22.18 29.04 6.55
N TYR A 7 -22.56 30.35 6.32
CA TYR A 7 -23.27 30.79 5.14
C TYR A 7 -22.37 31.70 4.32
N GLU A 8 -22.27 31.45 3.03
CA GLU A 8 -21.62 32.35 2.08
C GLU A 8 -22.70 33.12 1.27
N GLN A 9 -22.53 34.43 1.14
CA GLN A 9 -23.45 35.29 0.37
C GLN A 9 -23.00 35.36 -1.10
N THR A 10 -23.81 34.86 -2.00
CA THR A 10 -23.60 35.06 -3.44
C THR A 10 -24.61 36.11 -3.99
N ALA A 11 -24.08 37.10 -4.71
CA ALA A 11 -24.90 38.12 -5.37
C ALA A 11 -25.54 37.60 -6.66
N LYS A 12 -26.84 37.77 -6.82
CA LYS A 12 -27.55 37.54 -8.08
C LYS A 12 -27.63 38.85 -8.91
N ALA A 13 -27.73 38.70 -10.24
CA ALA A 13 -27.78 39.81 -11.19
C ALA A 13 -28.98 40.79 -11.01
N ASP A 14 -29.94 40.48 -10.14
CA ASP A 14 -31.10 41.27 -9.79
C ASP A 14 -30.99 42.02 -8.44
N GLY A 15 -29.80 42.01 -7.82
CA GLY A 15 -29.54 42.70 -6.56
C GLY A 15 -30.12 42.03 -5.32
N ARG A 16 -30.63 40.78 -5.42
CA ARG A 16 -31.08 39.99 -4.26
C ARG A 16 -30.03 39.00 -3.83
N TYR A 17 -29.83 38.90 -2.53
CA TYR A 17 -28.94 37.90 -1.93
C TYR A 17 -29.74 36.62 -1.62
N SER A 18 -29.28 35.46 -2.08
CA SER A 18 -29.77 34.18 -1.59
C SER A 18 -28.72 33.54 -0.70
N LEU A 19 -29.15 33.14 0.50
CA LEU A 19 -28.33 32.28 1.36
C LEU A 19 -28.36 30.88 0.76
N VAL A 20 -27.20 30.45 0.24
CA VAL A 20 -26.99 29.05 -0.12
C VAL A 20 -26.44 28.37 1.10
N ASN A 21 -27.19 27.40 1.62
CA ASN A 21 -26.63 26.49 2.64
C ASN A 21 -25.49 25.70 1.99
N ILE A 22 -24.26 26.09 2.27
CA ILE A 22 -23.11 25.20 2.07
C ILE A 22 -23.16 24.20 3.24
N VAL A 23 -23.95 23.14 3.09
CA VAL A 23 -23.72 21.96 3.88
C VAL A 23 -22.36 21.45 3.42
N LYS A 24 -21.29 21.82 4.15
CA LYS A 24 -20.09 20.98 4.15
C LYS A 24 -20.60 19.61 4.50
N GLU A 25 -20.68 18.70 3.52
CA GLU A 25 -20.79 17.28 3.81
C GLU A 25 -19.65 16.98 4.77
N LYS A 26 -19.98 16.86 6.05
CA LYS A 26 -19.07 16.32 7.06
C LYS A 26 -18.65 14.97 6.54
N GLY A 27 -17.37 14.87 6.22
CA GLY A 27 -16.71 13.89 5.46
C GLY A 27 -17.32 12.49 5.55
N LYS A 28 -17.48 11.83 4.41
CA LYS A 28 -17.27 10.39 4.36
C LYS A 28 -16.13 10.08 5.31
N ASN A 29 -16.39 9.28 6.32
CA ASN A 29 -15.32 8.66 7.11
C ASN A 29 -14.53 7.84 6.11
N LEU A 30 -13.48 8.44 5.53
CA LEU A 30 -12.67 7.80 4.51
C LEU A 30 -11.84 6.75 5.24
N MET A 31 -11.99 5.49 4.82
CA MET A 31 -11.17 4.39 5.33
C MET A 31 -9.70 4.75 5.22
N LYS A 32 -8.96 4.64 6.30
CA LYS A 32 -7.50 4.75 6.27
C LYS A 32 -6.88 3.38 6.04
N HIS A 33 -5.81 3.35 5.27
CA HIS A 33 -5.11 2.12 4.89
C HIS A 33 -3.68 2.18 5.41
N ILE A 34 -3.36 1.34 6.38
CA ILE A 34 -2.00 1.22 6.90
C ILE A 34 -1.46 -0.15 6.49
N PHE A 35 -0.50 -0.10 5.60
CA PHE A 35 0.13 -1.29 5.06
C PHE A 35 1.58 -1.44 5.52
N LEU A 36 2.03 -2.68 5.68
CA LEU A 36 3.39 -3.03 6.07
C LEU A 36 4.00 -3.98 5.02
N ASN A 37 5.01 -3.51 4.30
CA ASN A 37 5.79 -4.35 3.40
C ASN A 37 7.05 -4.85 4.12
N LEU A 38 7.04 -6.10 4.51
CA LEU A 38 8.11 -6.73 5.26
C LEU A 38 9.28 -7.22 4.38
N LYS A 39 9.18 -7.03 3.06
CA LYS A 39 10.25 -7.35 2.09
C LYS A 39 10.96 -8.67 2.46
N ARG A 40 12.30 -8.66 2.51
CA ARG A 40 13.15 -9.77 3.00
C ARG A 40 13.87 -9.36 4.29
N PHE A 41 13.16 -8.67 5.19
CA PHE A 41 13.69 -8.29 6.51
C PHE A 41 13.79 -9.48 7.48
N ASP A 42 13.38 -10.66 7.04
CA ASP A 42 13.59 -11.96 7.67
C ASP A 42 15.04 -12.45 7.61
N VAL A 43 15.85 -11.93 6.67
CA VAL A 43 17.24 -12.36 6.50
C VAL A 43 18.08 -11.93 7.72
N PRO A 44 18.80 -12.90 8.37
CA PRO A 44 19.65 -12.63 9.51
C PRO A 44 20.80 -11.68 9.18
N VAL A 45 21.32 -11.01 10.22
CA VAL A 45 22.41 -10.02 10.10
C VAL A 45 23.69 -10.65 9.55
N GLU A 46 24.01 -11.88 9.95
CA GLU A 46 25.17 -12.60 9.48
C GLU A 46 25.15 -12.90 7.98
N PHE A 47 23.99 -12.83 7.34
CA PHE A 47 23.84 -12.92 5.87
C PHE A 47 23.62 -11.56 5.20
N GLY A 48 23.91 -10.46 5.90
CA GLY A 48 23.75 -9.10 5.38
C GLY A 48 22.34 -8.55 5.45
N GLY A 49 21.41 -9.24 6.13
CA GLY A 49 20.06 -8.77 6.38
C GLY A 49 19.92 -7.90 7.63
N VAL A 50 18.70 -7.72 8.09
CA VAL A 50 18.36 -6.83 9.22
C VAL A 50 17.59 -7.53 10.34
N ASN A 51 17.32 -8.83 10.21
CA ASN A 51 16.55 -9.55 11.23
C ASN A 51 17.34 -9.69 12.54
N ARG A 52 16.79 -9.05 13.59
CA ARG A 52 17.22 -9.19 15.00
C ARG A 52 16.04 -9.54 15.90
N LEU A 53 14.84 -9.69 15.30
CA LEU A 53 13.61 -9.79 16.07
C LEU A 53 13.38 -11.19 16.63
N ALA A 54 13.56 -12.21 15.79
CA ALA A 54 13.32 -13.61 16.16
C ALA A 54 14.04 -14.56 15.17
N PRO A 55 14.21 -15.85 15.53
CA PRO A 55 14.59 -16.86 14.57
C PRO A 55 13.69 -16.86 13.33
N VAL A 56 14.24 -17.15 12.16
CA VAL A 56 13.49 -17.06 10.89
C VAL A 56 12.17 -17.84 10.93
N ALA A 57 12.16 -19.02 11.55
CA ALA A 57 10.96 -19.85 11.68
C ALA A 57 9.83 -19.18 12.50
N ASP A 58 10.18 -18.31 13.43
CA ASP A 58 9.22 -17.63 14.33
C ASP A 58 8.95 -16.17 13.95
N TRP A 59 9.70 -15.65 12.97
CA TRP A 59 9.75 -14.22 12.66
C TRP A 59 8.37 -13.62 12.37
N ALA A 60 7.60 -14.23 11.47
CA ALA A 60 6.27 -13.72 11.12
C ALA A 60 5.27 -13.83 12.27
N SER A 61 5.29 -14.97 13.01
CA SER A 61 4.43 -15.14 14.17
C SER A 61 4.77 -14.16 15.29
N CYS A 62 6.04 -13.82 15.47
CA CYS A 62 6.50 -12.80 16.41
C CYS A 62 5.92 -11.42 16.05
N ILE A 63 5.96 -11.03 14.78
CA ILE A 63 5.42 -9.75 14.31
C ILE A 63 3.91 -9.66 14.58
N VAL A 64 3.14 -10.66 14.13
CA VAL A 64 1.68 -10.66 14.29
C VAL A 64 1.29 -10.63 15.76
N LYS A 65 1.91 -11.46 16.60
CA LYS A 65 1.61 -11.54 18.05
C LYS A 65 1.90 -10.23 18.78
N ASN A 66 2.99 -9.54 18.42
CA ASN A 66 3.39 -8.30 19.10
C ASN A 66 2.66 -7.05 18.59
N THR A 67 1.80 -7.17 17.56
CA THR A 67 1.09 -6.01 16.99
C THR A 67 -0.43 -6.11 17.08
N GLN A 68 -1.00 -7.29 16.88
CA GLN A 68 -2.44 -7.44 16.65
C GLN A 68 -3.33 -7.00 17.83
N GLU A 69 -2.88 -7.15 19.09
CA GLU A 69 -3.70 -6.78 20.24
C GLU A 69 -3.90 -5.27 20.35
N GLU A 70 -2.87 -4.48 20.05
CA GLU A 70 -3.03 -3.04 19.98
C GLU A 70 -3.87 -2.63 18.76
N LEU A 71 -3.67 -3.28 17.61
CA LEU A 71 -4.45 -2.98 16.41
C LEU A 71 -5.95 -3.26 16.57
N LYS A 72 -6.37 -4.17 17.44
CA LYS A 72 -7.78 -4.38 17.80
C LYS A 72 -8.45 -3.17 18.47
N THR A 73 -7.67 -2.22 18.97
CA THR A 73 -8.22 -1.01 19.63
C THR A 73 -8.70 0.04 18.63
N TYR A 74 -8.40 -0.14 17.35
CA TYR A 74 -8.84 0.76 16.28
C TYR A 74 -10.19 0.33 15.72
N ASP A 75 -11.01 1.31 15.33
CA ASP A 75 -12.30 1.04 14.70
C ASP A 75 -12.08 0.49 13.28
N PRO A 76 -12.56 -0.74 12.99
CA PRO A 76 -12.38 -1.35 11.68
C PRO A 76 -13.18 -0.64 10.56
N THR A 77 -14.05 0.30 10.89
CA THR A 77 -14.73 1.17 9.90
C THR A 77 -13.92 2.42 9.56
N GLU A 78 -12.86 2.72 10.29
CA GLU A 78 -11.99 3.89 10.10
C GLU A 78 -10.62 3.52 9.54
N VAL A 79 -10.10 2.34 9.87
CA VAL A 79 -8.77 1.91 9.41
C VAL A 79 -8.68 0.40 9.21
N GLU A 80 -7.96 0.01 8.14
CA GLU A 80 -7.56 -1.37 7.90
C GLU A 80 -6.03 -1.53 7.93
N PHE A 81 -5.60 -2.76 8.28
CA PHE A 81 -4.18 -3.10 8.41
C PHE A 81 -3.83 -4.30 7.53
N GLY A 82 -2.92 -4.11 6.57
CA GLY A 82 -2.38 -5.19 5.74
C GLY A 82 -0.90 -5.40 5.99
N MET A 83 -0.47 -6.65 6.14
CA MET A 83 0.93 -7.02 6.31
C MET A 83 1.37 -7.99 5.22
N TYR A 84 2.35 -7.57 4.42
CA TYR A 84 2.86 -8.35 3.29
C TYR A 84 4.14 -9.09 3.66
N PHE A 85 4.03 -10.41 3.77
CA PHE A 85 5.12 -11.31 4.12
C PHE A 85 5.72 -12.02 2.91
N PRO A 86 7.01 -12.40 2.96
CA PRO A 86 7.56 -13.41 2.07
C PRO A 86 6.78 -14.72 2.16
N GLU A 87 6.66 -15.45 1.06
CA GLU A 87 5.84 -16.67 0.97
C GLU A 87 6.14 -17.70 2.05
N VAL A 88 7.42 -17.88 2.39
CA VAL A 88 7.89 -18.84 3.42
C VAL A 88 7.27 -18.60 4.81
N HIS A 89 6.77 -17.39 5.07
CA HIS A 89 6.25 -16.98 6.37
C HIS A 89 4.72 -16.95 6.46
N LEU A 90 4.01 -17.09 5.34
CA LEU A 90 2.56 -16.87 5.28
C LEU A 90 1.77 -17.77 6.24
N LEU A 91 2.06 -19.08 6.26
CA LEU A 91 1.36 -20.02 7.13
C LEU A 91 1.55 -19.69 8.62
N ASN A 92 2.77 -19.29 9.01
CA ASN A 92 3.06 -18.91 10.39
C ASN A 92 2.41 -17.58 10.77
N ALA A 93 2.33 -16.62 9.84
CA ALA A 93 1.63 -15.35 10.03
C ALA A 93 0.12 -15.58 10.23
N VAL A 94 -0.50 -16.39 9.37
CA VAL A 94 -1.92 -16.74 9.45
C VAL A 94 -2.23 -17.48 10.76
N ALA A 95 -1.41 -18.48 11.11
CA ALA A 95 -1.60 -19.26 12.35
C ALA A 95 -1.41 -18.43 13.63
N ALA A 96 -0.71 -17.30 13.56
CA ALA A 96 -0.49 -16.41 14.70
C ALA A 96 -1.65 -15.44 14.97
N LYS A 97 -2.61 -15.30 14.04
CA LYS A 97 -3.79 -14.45 14.24
C LYS A 97 -4.66 -15.02 15.36
N THR A 98 -5.10 -14.15 16.26
CA THR A 98 -6.10 -14.48 17.28
C THR A 98 -7.49 -14.05 16.82
N GLU A 99 -8.52 -14.54 17.48
CA GLU A 99 -9.90 -14.12 17.19
C GLU A 99 -10.06 -12.60 17.26
N GLY A 100 -10.73 -12.04 16.26
CA GLY A 100 -10.93 -10.58 16.13
C GLY A 100 -9.68 -9.80 15.70
N SER A 101 -8.59 -10.47 15.28
CA SER A 101 -7.41 -9.77 14.74
C SER A 101 -7.76 -8.99 13.47
N PRO A 102 -7.51 -7.67 13.41
CA PRO A 102 -7.81 -6.85 12.24
C PRO A 102 -6.74 -6.96 11.14
N VAL A 103 -5.67 -7.72 11.39
CA VAL A 103 -4.54 -7.85 10.46
C VAL A 103 -4.94 -8.70 9.26
N GLN A 104 -4.87 -8.14 8.07
CA GLN A 104 -4.99 -8.88 6.80
C GLN A 104 -3.60 -9.38 6.40
N ILE A 105 -3.44 -10.70 6.30
CA ILE A 105 -2.17 -11.29 5.85
C ILE A 105 -2.12 -11.25 4.34
N GLY A 106 -1.02 -10.75 3.81
CA GLY A 106 -0.78 -10.60 2.38
C GLY A 106 0.53 -11.20 1.91
N CYS A 107 0.57 -11.56 0.64
CA CYS A 107 1.78 -11.99 -0.06
C CYS A 107 2.41 -10.86 -0.88
N GLN A 108 3.67 -11.06 -1.26
CA GLN A 108 4.45 -10.13 -2.08
C GLN A 108 4.34 -10.57 -3.54
N SER A 109 3.30 -10.08 -4.24
CA SER A 109 2.88 -10.39 -5.59
C SER A 109 2.31 -11.82 -5.78
N VAL A 110 1.66 -12.03 -6.92
CA VAL A 110 1.20 -13.32 -7.41
C VAL A 110 1.65 -13.52 -8.86
N PHE A 111 1.58 -14.73 -9.35
CA PHE A 111 1.92 -15.01 -10.75
C PHE A 111 0.80 -14.58 -11.70
N ARG A 112 1.16 -14.21 -12.92
CA ARG A 112 0.26 -13.76 -14.01
C ARG A 112 -0.62 -14.84 -14.65
N ALA A 113 -0.63 -16.05 -14.09
CA ALA A 113 -1.52 -17.14 -14.44
C ALA A 113 -1.89 -17.91 -13.17
N ASP A 114 -3.01 -18.61 -13.20
CA ASP A 114 -3.52 -19.33 -12.04
C ASP A 114 -3.98 -20.74 -12.38
N THR A 115 -4.30 -21.53 -11.36
CA THR A 115 -4.88 -22.85 -11.51
C THR A 115 -6.31 -22.75 -12.00
N ALA A 116 -6.74 -23.77 -12.77
CA ALA A 116 -8.12 -23.90 -13.21
C ALA A 116 -8.58 -25.36 -13.05
N VAL A 117 -9.86 -25.56 -12.71
CA VAL A 117 -10.46 -26.89 -12.61
C VAL A 117 -10.37 -27.59 -13.97
N GLY A 118 -9.78 -28.77 -14.01
CA GLY A 118 -9.50 -29.50 -15.24
C GLY A 118 -8.40 -28.94 -16.12
N GLY A 119 -7.65 -27.93 -15.61
CA GLY A 119 -6.57 -27.23 -16.33
C GLY A 119 -5.18 -27.76 -16.01
N ASN A 120 -4.28 -26.86 -15.55
CA ASN A 120 -2.86 -27.14 -15.37
C ASN A 120 -2.48 -27.90 -14.07
N PHE A 121 -3.45 -28.22 -13.22
CA PHE A 121 -3.27 -29.00 -11.99
C PHE A 121 -2.22 -28.47 -10.99
N GLY A 122 -1.87 -27.17 -11.06
CA GLY A 122 -0.86 -26.57 -10.20
C GLY A 122 0.58 -26.70 -10.73
N ALA A 123 0.80 -26.91 -12.01
CA ALA A 123 2.11 -27.00 -12.64
C ALA A 123 2.81 -25.63 -12.73
N PHE A 124 3.14 -25.04 -11.58
CA PHE A 124 3.77 -23.72 -11.42
C PHE A 124 5.01 -23.78 -10.49
N THR A 125 6.05 -24.44 -10.94
CA THR A 125 7.34 -24.45 -10.21
C THR A 125 7.93 -23.04 -10.19
N THR A 126 8.37 -22.55 -9.03
CA THR A 126 8.91 -21.21 -8.75
C THR A 126 7.92 -20.03 -8.79
N ASN A 127 6.70 -20.23 -9.26
CA ASN A 127 5.69 -19.19 -9.33
C ASN A 127 4.67 -19.30 -8.19
N ARG A 128 4.04 -18.21 -7.84
CA ARG A 128 3.05 -18.09 -6.75
C ARG A 128 1.66 -17.83 -7.32
N PRO A 129 0.92 -18.84 -7.82
CA PRO A 129 -0.44 -18.60 -8.30
C PRO A 129 -1.33 -18.05 -7.18
N ALA A 130 -2.26 -17.16 -7.51
CA ALA A 130 -3.16 -16.53 -6.55
C ALA A 130 -3.95 -17.56 -5.74
N SER A 131 -4.39 -18.67 -6.39
CA SER A 131 -5.05 -19.79 -5.70
C SER A 131 -4.23 -20.39 -4.58
N ALA A 132 -2.90 -20.54 -4.76
CA ALA A 132 -2.02 -21.07 -3.72
C ALA A 132 -1.88 -20.09 -2.54
N MET A 133 -1.81 -18.79 -2.83
CA MET A 133 -1.73 -17.75 -1.80
C MET A 133 -3.02 -17.67 -0.96
N VAL A 134 -4.18 -17.72 -1.62
CA VAL A 134 -5.48 -17.77 -0.93
C VAL A 134 -5.61 -19.05 -0.10
N ALA A 135 -5.19 -20.20 -0.64
CA ALA A 135 -5.18 -21.47 0.11
C ALA A 135 -4.25 -21.42 1.33
N ALA A 136 -3.19 -20.64 1.30
CA ALA A 136 -2.32 -20.38 2.45
C ALA A 136 -2.93 -19.36 3.46
N GLY A 137 -4.10 -18.77 3.17
CA GLY A 137 -4.80 -17.83 4.03
C GLY A 137 -4.51 -16.35 3.75
N CYS A 138 -3.93 -16.01 2.57
CA CYS A 138 -3.74 -14.62 2.20
C CYS A 138 -5.06 -13.96 1.80
N GLU A 139 -5.30 -12.78 2.34
CA GLU A 139 -6.47 -11.92 2.07
C GLU A 139 -6.15 -10.80 1.07
N THR A 140 -4.85 -10.43 0.97
CA THR A 140 -4.38 -9.30 0.16
C THR A 140 -3.03 -9.61 -0.49
N THR A 141 -2.65 -8.79 -1.48
CA THR A 141 -1.33 -8.86 -2.12
C THR A 141 -0.83 -7.48 -2.51
N ILE A 142 0.50 -7.28 -2.51
CA ILE A 142 1.13 -6.08 -3.06
C ILE A 142 1.69 -6.41 -4.44
N ILE A 143 1.31 -5.65 -5.47
CA ILE A 143 1.70 -5.88 -6.87
C ILE A 143 2.25 -4.59 -7.47
N GLY A 144 3.31 -4.70 -8.26
CA GLY A 144 3.91 -3.58 -8.97
C GLY A 144 4.86 -2.73 -8.14
N HIS A 145 5.29 -3.22 -6.95
CA HIS A 145 6.33 -2.56 -6.16
C HIS A 145 7.58 -2.28 -7.03
N CYS A 146 8.29 -1.20 -6.75
CA CYS A 146 9.43 -0.76 -7.57
C CYS A 146 10.47 -1.88 -7.81
N GLU A 147 10.71 -2.75 -6.84
CA GLU A 147 11.62 -3.89 -6.97
C GLU A 147 11.08 -4.93 -7.97
N GLU A 148 9.79 -5.23 -7.96
CA GLU A 148 9.15 -6.12 -8.92
C GLU A 148 9.16 -5.54 -10.34
N ARG A 149 8.87 -4.24 -10.48
CA ARG A 149 8.95 -3.54 -11.78
C ARG A 149 10.36 -3.56 -12.35
N ASN A 150 11.36 -3.32 -11.51
CA ASN A 150 12.77 -3.34 -11.91
C ASN A 150 13.23 -4.74 -12.33
N ASP A 151 12.81 -5.79 -11.63
CA ASP A 151 13.13 -7.18 -12.00
C ASP A 151 12.54 -7.53 -13.37
N LYS A 152 11.23 -7.28 -13.57
CA LYS A 152 10.56 -7.53 -14.86
C LYS A 152 11.19 -6.72 -16.01
N ALA A 153 11.48 -5.45 -15.75
CA ALA A 153 12.16 -4.58 -16.75
C ALA A 153 13.56 -5.07 -17.06
N GLY A 154 14.31 -5.54 -16.06
CA GLY A 154 15.65 -6.12 -16.24
C GLY A 154 15.63 -7.37 -17.12
N ILE A 155 14.69 -8.29 -16.89
CA ILE A 155 14.52 -9.49 -17.72
C ILE A 155 14.19 -9.12 -19.18
N LEU A 156 13.32 -8.13 -19.40
CA LEU A 156 12.99 -7.65 -20.75
C LEU A 156 14.19 -6.99 -21.42
N ALA A 157 14.98 -6.22 -20.68
CA ALA A 157 16.17 -5.55 -21.20
C ALA A 157 17.25 -6.55 -21.64
N GLU A 158 17.45 -7.65 -20.93
CA GLU A 158 18.35 -8.75 -21.35
C GLU A 158 17.93 -9.35 -22.71
N ALA A 159 16.62 -9.33 -23.01
CA ALA A 159 16.09 -9.76 -24.30
C ALA A 159 16.07 -8.64 -25.35
N GLY A 160 16.67 -7.46 -25.07
CA GLY A 160 16.68 -6.30 -25.95
C GLY A 160 15.33 -5.57 -26.06
N VAL A 161 14.41 -5.81 -25.14
CA VAL A 161 13.08 -5.16 -25.09
C VAL A 161 13.10 -4.01 -24.08
N THR A 162 12.82 -2.79 -24.53
CA THR A 162 12.78 -1.58 -23.70
C THR A 162 11.35 -1.04 -23.51
N ASP A 163 10.33 -1.80 -23.92
CA ASP A 163 8.91 -1.43 -23.78
C ASP A 163 8.47 -1.51 -22.32
N THR A 164 8.39 -0.37 -21.63
CA THR A 164 7.91 -0.28 -20.24
C THR A 164 6.42 -0.64 -20.11
N ASP A 165 5.63 -0.50 -21.18
CA ASP A 165 4.22 -0.90 -21.19
C ASP A 165 4.06 -2.42 -21.08
N ALA A 166 5.07 -3.19 -21.51
CA ALA A 166 5.09 -4.64 -21.31
C ALA A 166 5.06 -5.01 -19.81
N VAL A 167 5.81 -4.29 -18.98
CA VAL A 167 5.78 -4.47 -17.51
C VAL A 167 4.37 -4.20 -16.98
N ASN A 168 3.74 -3.10 -17.38
CA ASN A 168 2.38 -2.76 -16.94
C ASN A 168 1.35 -3.83 -17.37
N ARG A 169 1.48 -4.40 -18.57
CA ARG A 169 0.62 -5.52 -19.04
C ARG A 169 0.82 -6.79 -18.23
N LEU A 170 2.05 -7.12 -17.84
CA LEU A 170 2.32 -8.28 -16.96
C LEU A 170 1.69 -8.09 -15.59
N LEU A 171 1.86 -6.91 -14.99
CA LEU A 171 1.26 -6.58 -13.69
C LEU A 171 -0.28 -6.57 -13.75
N ASN A 172 -0.87 -6.11 -14.85
CA ASN A 172 -2.32 -6.21 -15.06
C ASN A 172 -2.83 -7.65 -14.99
N GLN A 173 -2.10 -8.60 -15.59
CA GLN A 173 -2.46 -10.03 -15.51
C GLN A 173 -2.37 -10.55 -14.07
N GLU A 174 -1.36 -10.14 -13.31
CA GLU A 174 -1.22 -10.51 -11.90
C GLU A 174 -2.36 -9.95 -11.05
N ILE A 175 -2.72 -8.67 -11.25
CA ILE A 175 -3.86 -8.03 -10.59
C ILE A 175 -5.15 -8.81 -10.89
N LYS A 176 -5.41 -9.14 -12.15
CA LYS A 176 -6.59 -9.92 -12.54
C LYS A 176 -6.64 -11.27 -11.83
N CYS A 177 -5.52 -12.01 -11.80
CA CYS A 177 -5.45 -13.29 -11.09
C CYS A 177 -5.77 -13.13 -9.59
N ALA A 178 -5.25 -12.09 -8.92
CA ALA A 178 -5.53 -11.81 -7.52
C ALA A 178 -7.01 -11.47 -7.28
N ILE A 179 -7.58 -10.57 -8.08
CA ILE A 179 -8.98 -10.14 -7.98
C ILE A 179 -9.96 -11.28 -8.23
N GLU A 180 -9.70 -12.13 -9.25
CA GLU A 180 -10.50 -13.32 -9.56
C GLU A 180 -10.55 -14.32 -8.40
N ARG A 181 -9.51 -14.36 -7.55
CA ARG A 181 -9.47 -15.18 -6.32
C ARG A 181 -9.98 -14.45 -5.09
N GLY A 182 -10.52 -13.25 -5.25
CA GLY A 182 -11.14 -12.49 -4.18
C GLY A 182 -10.20 -11.69 -3.31
N MET A 183 -8.90 -11.67 -3.62
CA MET A 183 -7.90 -10.89 -2.87
C MET A 183 -8.11 -9.39 -3.06
N LYS A 184 -7.77 -8.60 -2.04
CA LYS A 184 -7.50 -7.17 -2.20
C LYS A 184 -6.10 -6.97 -2.78
N VAL A 185 -5.92 -5.88 -3.52
CA VAL A 185 -4.63 -5.56 -4.16
C VAL A 185 -4.16 -4.17 -3.74
N LEU A 186 -2.94 -4.09 -3.21
CA LEU A 186 -2.19 -2.85 -3.13
C LEU A 186 -1.35 -2.72 -4.41
N TYR A 187 -1.79 -1.86 -5.33
CA TYR A 187 -1.13 -1.66 -6.61
C TYR A 187 -0.14 -0.51 -6.52
N CYS A 188 1.15 -0.81 -6.63
CA CYS A 188 2.23 0.17 -6.56
C CYS A 188 2.49 0.81 -7.93
N ILE A 189 2.52 2.13 -7.95
CA ILE A 189 2.91 2.97 -9.09
C ILE A 189 3.98 3.95 -8.65
N GLY A 190 4.81 4.39 -9.56
CA GLY A 190 5.87 5.36 -9.25
C GLY A 190 6.74 5.66 -10.45
N GLU A 191 7.39 6.82 -10.39
CA GLU A 191 8.34 7.27 -11.40
C GLU A 191 9.78 7.26 -10.84
N LYS A 192 10.74 7.04 -11.74
CA LYS A 192 12.18 7.11 -11.46
C LYS A 192 12.69 8.55 -11.55
N SER A 193 13.95 8.78 -11.17
CA SER A 193 14.59 10.11 -11.24
C SER A 193 14.59 10.69 -12.65
N GLU A 194 14.89 9.87 -13.64
CA GLU A 194 14.92 10.23 -15.05
C GLU A 194 13.53 10.45 -15.67
N GLU A 195 12.48 10.03 -14.99
CA GLU A 195 11.08 10.12 -15.44
C GLU A 195 10.32 11.28 -14.79
N GLN A 196 10.95 12.02 -13.85
CA GLN A 196 10.28 13.07 -13.08
C GLN A 196 9.66 14.18 -13.95
N GLU A 197 10.26 14.56 -15.06
CA GLU A 197 9.68 15.56 -15.97
C GLU A 197 8.45 15.04 -16.70
N GLN A 198 8.33 13.73 -16.87
CA GLN A 198 7.25 13.03 -17.57
C GLN A 198 6.35 12.22 -16.62
N TRP A 199 6.35 12.53 -15.33
CA TRP A 199 5.66 11.78 -14.30
C TRP A 199 4.18 11.52 -14.61
N GLN A 200 3.49 12.49 -15.24
CA GLN A 200 2.07 12.35 -15.60
C GLN A 200 1.85 11.27 -16.67
N GLU A 201 2.72 11.19 -17.65
CA GLU A 201 2.65 10.15 -18.67
C GLU A 201 2.99 8.79 -18.08
N VAL A 202 4.05 8.71 -17.28
CA VAL A 202 4.50 7.46 -16.63
C VAL A 202 3.42 6.90 -15.72
N LEU A 203 2.95 7.69 -14.75
CA LEU A 203 1.90 7.25 -13.82
C LEU A 203 0.56 7.01 -14.53
N GLY A 204 0.22 7.85 -15.51
CA GLY A 204 -0.97 7.68 -16.33
C GLY A 204 -1.00 6.33 -17.04
N LYS A 205 0.10 5.91 -17.69
CA LYS A 205 0.24 4.61 -18.34
C LYS A 205 0.21 3.45 -17.35
N GLN A 206 0.85 3.61 -16.19
CA GLN A 206 0.82 2.59 -15.13
C GLN A 206 -0.60 2.34 -14.66
N LEU A 207 -1.40 3.39 -14.47
CA LEU A 207 -2.81 3.28 -14.08
C LEU A 207 -3.67 2.71 -15.23
N GLU A 208 -3.59 3.29 -16.42
CA GLU A 208 -4.41 2.91 -17.57
C GLU A 208 -4.23 1.44 -17.96
N ILE A 209 -2.97 1.00 -18.10
CA ILE A 209 -2.66 -0.36 -18.53
C ILE A 209 -2.81 -1.35 -17.37
N GLY A 210 -2.30 -0.99 -16.18
CA GLY A 210 -2.33 -1.87 -15.02
C GLY A 210 -3.73 -2.16 -14.49
N LEU A 211 -4.66 -1.21 -14.60
CA LEU A 211 -6.05 -1.36 -14.15
C LEU A 211 -7.03 -1.68 -15.28
N LYS A 212 -6.54 -1.92 -16.50
CA LYS A 212 -7.42 -2.23 -17.63
C LYS A 212 -8.25 -3.49 -17.38
N ASP A 213 -9.58 -3.34 -17.46
CA ASP A 213 -10.56 -4.44 -17.26
C ASP A 213 -10.41 -5.12 -15.88
N VAL A 214 -10.07 -4.36 -14.82
CA VAL A 214 -9.97 -4.82 -13.44
C VAL A 214 -11.17 -4.32 -12.63
N ASP A 215 -11.70 -5.14 -11.74
CA ASP A 215 -12.61 -4.67 -10.68
C ASP A 215 -11.81 -3.89 -9.64
N THR A 216 -11.85 -2.55 -9.75
CA THR A 216 -11.06 -1.64 -8.91
C THR A 216 -11.62 -1.48 -7.50
N SER A 217 -12.79 -2.03 -7.16
CA SER A 217 -13.39 -1.95 -5.82
C SER A 217 -12.55 -2.62 -4.72
N LYS A 218 -11.61 -3.49 -5.13
CA LYS A 218 -10.67 -4.19 -4.25
C LYS A 218 -9.22 -3.72 -4.39
N VAL A 219 -8.99 -2.58 -5.04
CA VAL A 219 -7.66 -2.06 -5.32
C VAL A 219 -7.44 -0.75 -4.58
N VAL A 220 -6.33 -0.67 -3.86
CA VAL A 220 -5.78 0.57 -3.31
C VAL A 220 -4.49 0.88 -4.05
N ILE A 221 -4.27 2.15 -4.41
CA ILE A 221 -3.06 2.58 -5.09
C ILE A 221 -2.00 2.94 -4.05
N ALA A 222 -0.76 2.46 -4.23
CA ALA A 222 0.40 2.94 -3.47
C ALA A 222 1.30 3.77 -4.38
N TYR A 223 1.48 5.05 -4.05
CA TYR A 223 2.40 5.91 -4.78
C TYR A 223 3.82 5.83 -4.21
N GLU A 224 4.76 5.34 -5.01
CA GLU A 224 6.18 5.21 -4.68
C GLU A 224 7.02 6.23 -5.47
N PRO A 225 7.42 7.38 -4.87
CA PRO A 225 8.39 8.27 -5.50
C PRO A 225 9.78 7.59 -5.51
N ILE A 226 10.07 6.76 -6.52
CA ILE A 226 11.25 5.88 -6.57
C ILE A 226 12.56 6.67 -6.44
N TRP A 227 12.58 7.90 -6.95
CA TRP A 227 13.70 8.82 -6.85
C TRP A 227 14.01 9.25 -5.40
N SER A 228 13.04 9.18 -4.49
CA SER A 228 13.16 9.60 -3.08
C SER A 228 13.31 8.43 -2.10
N ILE A 229 13.24 7.18 -2.57
CA ILE A 229 13.29 5.98 -1.73
C ILE A 229 14.74 5.49 -1.60
N GLY A 230 15.16 5.18 -0.37
CA GLY A 230 16.45 4.58 -0.08
C GLY A 230 17.38 5.47 0.77
N PRO A 231 18.49 4.89 1.24
CA PRO A 231 19.45 5.63 2.08
C PRO A 231 20.02 6.85 1.37
N GLY A 232 20.08 7.99 2.07
CA GLY A 232 20.65 9.24 1.55
C GLY A 232 19.80 10.00 0.55
N LYS A 233 18.57 9.55 0.27
CA LYS A 233 17.63 10.25 -0.60
C LYS A 233 16.83 11.29 0.19
N THR A 234 16.45 12.37 -0.48
CA THR A 234 15.55 13.38 0.11
C THR A 234 14.11 12.92 -0.06
N PRO A 235 13.32 12.81 1.03
CA PRO A 235 11.90 12.46 0.94
C PRO A 235 11.10 13.45 0.08
N ALA A 236 10.07 12.95 -0.58
CA ALA A 236 9.12 13.81 -1.31
C ALA A 236 8.40 14.75 -0.33
N GLY A 237 8.31 16.02 -0.67
CA GLY A 237 7.61 17.02 0.14
C GLY A 237 6.10 16.95 0.03
N LYS A 238 5.39 17.53 1.02
CA LYS A 238 3.92 17.55 1.11
C LYS A 238 3.25 18.00 -0.18
N GLU A 239 3.72 19.11 -0.76
CA GLU A 239 3.12 19.68 -1.98
C GLU A 239 3.22 18.72 -3.17
N TYR A 240 4.35 18.05 -3.32
CA TYR A 240 4.56 17.09 -4.39
C TYR A 240 3.66 15.86 -4.22
N ILE A 241 3.59 15.30 -3.01
CA ILE A 241 2.72 14.17 -2.68
C ILE A 241 1.25 14.53 -2.95
N THR A 242 0.80 15.70 -2.49
CA THR A 242 -0.56 16.21 -2.74
C THR A 242 -0.86 16.32 -4.24
N LYS A 243 0.08 16.86 -5.01
CA LYS A 243 -0.05 17.00 -6.46
C LYS A 243 -0.25 15.65 -7.15
N ILE A 244 0.55 14.64 -6.78
CA ILE A 244 0.43 13.30 -7.35
C ILE A 244 -0.89 12.64 -6.91
N ALA A 245 -1.26 12.75 -5.64
CA ALA A 245 -2.49 12.15 -5.13
C ALA A 245 -3.74 12.72 -5.85
N LYS A 246 -3.79 14.03 -6.08
CA LYS A 246 -4.86 14.66 -6.88
C LYS A 246 -4.93 14.09 -8.29
N PHE A 247 -3.80 13.97 -8.96
CA PHE A 247 -3.73 13.39 -10.30
C PHE A 247 -4.23 11.94 -10.33
N VAL A 248 -3.79 11.12 -9.37
CA VAL A 248 -4.23 9.72 -9.29
C VAL A 248 -5.73 9.63 -9.05
N LYS A 249 -6.28 10.38 -8.08
CA LYS A 249 -7.72 10.43 -7.80
C LYS A 249 -8.52 10.89 -9.02
N GLU A 250 -8.05 11.91 -9.75
CA GLU A 250 -8.66 12.36 -11.00
C GLU A 250 -8.68 11.26 -12.07
N LYS A 251 -7.55 10.59 -12.29
CA LYS A 251 -7.40 9.53 -13.31
C LYS A 251 -8.18 8.26 -12.98
N THR A 252 -8.46 8.00 -11.71
CA THR A 252 -9.08 6.76 -11.24
C THR A 252 -10.51 6.95 -10.72
N ASN A 253 -11.11 8.13 -10.93
CA ASN A 253 -12.44 8.47 -10.39
C ASN A 253 -12.54 8.34 -8.85
N GLY A 254 -11.47 8.70 -8.15
CA GLY A 254 -11.46 8.80 -6.69
C GLY A 254 -11.06 7.51 -5.95
N MET A 255 -10.29 6.61 -6.56
CA MET A 255 -9.73 5.46 -5.84
C MET A 255 -8.87 5.92 -4.66
N ASP A 256 -8.84 5.10 -3.61
CA ASP A 256 -7.99 5.33 -2.45
C ASP A 256 -6.51 5.21 -2.82
N ILE A 257 -5.70 6.14 -2.29
CA ILE A 257 -4.28 6.20 -2.53
C ILE A 257 -3.50 6.34 -1.22
N VAL A 258 -2.48 5.51 -1.05
CA VAL A 258 -1.56 5.58 0.09
C VAL A 258 -0.19 6.07 -0.35
N TYR A 259 0.56 6.70 0.55
CA TYR A 259 1.94 7.07 0.32
C TYR A 259 2.87 5.86 0.44
N GLY A 260 3.47 5.44 -0.68
CA GLY A 260 4.37 4.29 -0.79
C GLY A 260 5.86 4.62 -0.60
N GLY A 261 6.21 5.89 -0.46
CA GLY A 261 7.60 6.33 -0.24
C GLY A 261 8.16 6.11 1.16
N GLY A 262 7.40 5.41 2.01
CA GLY A 262 7.74 5.06 3.39
C GLY A 262 7.08 5.98 4.42
N LEU A 263 5.99 5.48 5.02
CA LEU A 263 5.40 6.07 6.22
C LEU A 263 6.31 5.75 7.41
N LYS A 264 6.72 6.78 8.16
CA LYS A 264 7.69 6.73 9.26
C LYS A 264 7.27 7.65 10.40
N GLN A 265 7.94 7.53 11.55
CA GLN A 265 7.67 8.40 12.68
C GLN A 265 7.82 9.89 12.34
N ASP A 266 8.85 10.25 11.57
CA ASP A 266 9.20 11.64 11.25
C ASP A 266 8.28 12.31 10.22
N ASN A 267 7.47 11.54 9.50
CA ASN A 267 6.56 12.07 8.48
C ASN A 267 5.07 11.72 8.68
N ALA A 268 4.74 10.93 9.70
CA ALA A 268 3.39 10.42 9.92
C ALA A 268 2.34 11.53 10.06
N GLU A 269 2.59 12.54 10.89
CA GLU A 269 1.67 13.68 11.10
C GLU A 269 1.53 14.53 9.82
N MET A 270 2.64 14.76 9.12
CA MET A 270 2.62 15.48 7.84
C MET A 270 1.78 14.74 6.80
N LEU A 271 1.96 13.44 6.65
CA LEU A 271 1.18 12.61 5.71
C LEU A 271 -0.30 12.56 6.11
N ALA A 272 -0.59 12.42 7.41
CA ALA A 272 -1.97 12.45 7.92
C ALA A 272 -2.69 13.80 7.64
N SER A 273 -1.92 14.90 7.47
CA SER A 273 -2.44 16.22 7.15
C SER A 273 -2.71 16.47 5.66
N ILE A 274 -2.55 15.45 4.81
CA ILE A 274 -2.85 15.52 3.37
C ILE A 274 -4.22 14.87 3.13
N ASP A 275 -5.21 15.68 2.80
CA ASP A 275 -6.60 15.21 2.61
C ASP A 275 -6.73 14.20 1.47
N GLU A 276 -5.87 14.29 0.46
CA GLU A 276 -5.88 13.41 -0.70
C GLU A 276 -5.23 12.04 -0.45
N ILE A 277 -4.53 11.86 0.68
CA ILE A 277 -3.88 10.59 1.04
C ILE A 277 -4.74 9.81 2.03
N ASP A 278 -5.02 8.57 1.71
CA ASP A 278 -5.87 7.70 2.49
C ASP A 278 -5.08 6.74 3.39
N GLY A 279 -3.76 6.88 3.46
CA GLY A 279 -2.92 6.01 4.30
C GLY A 279 -1.44 6.01 3.91
N GLY A 280 -0.73 4.96 4.35
CA GLY A 280 0.69 4.83 4.06
C GLY A 280 1.21 3.39 4.08
N LEU A 281 2.33 3.20 3.39
CA LEU A 281 3.06 1.94 3.36
C LEU A 281 4.31 2.06 4.24
N ILE A 282 4.36 1.26 5.29
CA ILE A 282 5.50 1.14 6.21
C ILE A 282 6.40 -0.01 5.71
N ALA A 283 7.70 0.12 5.92
CA ALA A 283 8.67 -0.95 5.69
C ALA A 283 9.61 -1.08 6.89
N LEU A 284 10.86 -0.59 6.81
CA LEU A 284 11.70 -0.48 8.00
C LEU A 284 11.13 0.59 8.95
N THR A 285 11.31 0.37 10.24
CA THR A 285 10.91 1.32 11.28
C THR A 285 12.11 2.09 11.85
N ARG A 286 13.30 1.48 11.82
CA ARG A 286 14.56 2.06 12.30
C ARG A 286 15.59 2.13 11.18
N PHE A 287 16.18 3.33 11.00
CA PHE A 287 17.10 3.65 9.91
C PHE A 287 18.53 4.01 10.39
N GLN A 288 18.77 4.01 11.70
CA GLN A 288 20.06 4.30 12.30
C GLN A 288 20.37 3.31 13.41
N GLY A 289 21.67 3.07 13.69
CA GLY A 289 22.10 2.09 14.66
C GLY A 289 21.76 0.66 14.21
N GLU A 290 20.96 -0.03 14.97
CA GLU A 290 20.46 -1.36 14.62
C GLU A 290 19.28 -1.23 13.64
N ILE A 291 19.60 -1.01 12.37
CA ILE A 291 18.60 -0.90 11.30
C ILE A 291 17.73 -2.16 11.29
N GLY A 292 16.40 -1.97 11.21
CA GLY A 292 15.49 -3.11 11.22
C GLY A 292 14.02 -2.72 11.26
N TYR A 293 13.19 -3.75 11.38
CA TYR A 293 11.77 -3.63 11.70
C TYR A 293 11.56 -3.99 13.17
N TYR A 294 10.84 -3.15 13.89
CA TYR A 294 10.51 -3.30 15.31
C TYR A 294 9.02 -3.08 15.52
N PRO A 295 8.28 -4.06 16.10
CA PRO A 295 6.82 -3.97 16.27
C PRO A 295 6.36 -2.74 17.05
N GLU A 296 7.08 -2.36 18.11
CA GLU A 296 6.76 -1.19 18.94
C GLU A 296 6.88 0.13 18.16
N GLU A 297 7.87 0.25 17.28
CA GLU A 297 8.05 1.42 16.42
C GLU A 297 6.98 1.46 15.30
N TYR A 298 6.58 0.32 14.78
CA TYR A 298 5.46 0.21 13.84
C TYR A 298 4.15 0.70 14.46
N LEU A 299 3.85 0.29 15.68
CA LEU A 299 2.67 0.74 16.42
C LEU A 299 2.72 2.24 16.71
N GLU A 300 3.90 2.78 17.03
CA GLU A 300 4.08 4.22 17.22
C GLU A 300 3.82 5.02 15.93
N ILE A 301 4.31 4.56 14.79
CA ILE A 301 4.02 5.19 13.48
C ILE A 301 2.51 5.26 13.25
N ILE A 302 1.77 4.19 13.53
CA ILE A 302 0.32 4.16 13.40
C ILE A 302 -0.36 5.16 14.34
N ARG A 303 0.05 5.21 15.61
CA ARG A 303 -0.48 6.17 16.58
C ARG A 303 -0.32 7.61 16.11
N LEU A 304 0.88 7.98 15.65
CA LEU A 304 1.17 9.30 15.10
C LEU A 304 0.33 9.62 13.87
N TYR A 305 0.21 8.68 12.95
CA TYR A 305 -0.60 8.87 11.74
C TYR A 305 -2.09 9.04 12.06
N MET A 306 -2.61 8.26 13.02
CA MET A 306 -4.02 8.30 13.42
C MET A 306 -4.34 9.40 14.45
N GLY A 307 -3.35 10.21 14.85
CA GLY A 307 -3.53 11.31 15.82
C GLY A 307 -3.93 10.83 17.22
N ARG A 308 -3.51 9.63 17.63
CA ARG A 308 -3.79 9.11 18.96
C ARG A 308 -2.67 9.48 19.94
N GLU A 309 -3.05 10.06 21.08
CA GLU A 309 -2.11 10.34 22.17
C GLU A 309 -1.61 9.04 22.81
N ASN A 310 -0.35 9.05 23.24
CA ASN A 310 0.19 7.95 24.05
C ASN A 310 -0.58 7.88 25.38
N ASN A 311 -1.39 6.86 25.56
CA ASN A 311 -1.93 6.52 26.90
C ASN A 311 -0.74 6.09 27.77
N LYS A 312 -0.18 7.04 28.54
CA LYS A 312 0.83 6.78 29.58
C LYS A 312 0.21 6.09 30.79
#